data_c5c08fc2a53d25a9a811e34b81ce6302
#
_entry.id   c5c08fc2a53d25a9a811e34b81ce6302
#
_cell.length_a   1.000
_cell.length_b   1.000
_cell.length_c   1.000
_cell.angle_alpha   90.00
_cell.angle_beta   90.00
_cell.angle_gamma   90.00
#
_symmetry.space_group_name_H-M   'P 1'
#
loop_
_entity.id
_entity.type
_entity.pdbx_description
1 polymer ?
#
loop_
_entity_poly.entity_id
_entity_poly.type
_entity_poly.pdbx_seq_one_letter_code
_entity_poly.pdbx_strand_id
1 'polypeptide(L)'
;MKHLVLFAALALSACVVSADDTALSPDSSKMDWNLTEVDGKRPDWSATLNLGEPGRIVGQAPCNRYFGPLSRDGDSFKVGALAATEMACAHLQGEGTFFAILSGITKAVEQPGLLILTGGGHEMRFDQPIN
;
A
#
# COMPACT_ATOMS: atom_id res chain seq x y z
N MET A 1 32.95 10.66 -70.07
CA MET A 1 31.68 11.36 -69.98
C MET A 1 30.65 10.45 -69.37
N LYS A 2 30.71 10.28 -68.13
CA LYS A 2 29.65 9.55 -67.43
C LYS A 2 29.51 10.17 -66.02
N HIS A 3 28.43 10.84 -65.82
CA HIS A 3 28.14 11.47 -64.58
C HIS A 3 27.63 10.43 -63.57
N LEU A 4 28.45 10.18 -62.62
CA LEU A 4 28.08 9.32 -61.50
C LEU A 4 27.36 10.21 -60.47
N VAL A 5 26.03 10.07 -60.39
CA VAL A 5 25.27 10.72 -59.39
C VAL A 5 25.28 9.85 -58.16
N LEU A 6 25.99 10.31 -57.15
CA LEU A 6 26.02 9.68 -55.84
C LEU A 6 24.82 10.14 -55.05
N PHE A 7 23.85 9.28 -54.89
CA PHE A 7 22.75 9.54 -53.93
C PHE A 7 23.22 9.17 -52.53
N ALA A 8 23.49 10.19 -51.77
CA ALA A 8 23.69 10.01 -50.35
C ALA A 8 22.32 9.79 -49.70
N ALA A 9 22.07 8.57 -49.31
CA ALA A 9 20.90 8.27 -48.46
C ALA A 9 21.17 8.78 -47.05
N LEU A 10 20.51 9.88 -46.70
CA LEU A 10 20.44 10.29 -45.32
C LEU A 10 19.53 9.30 -44.56
N ALA A 11 20.12 8.41 -43.82
CA ALA A 11 19.38 7.65 -42.83
C ALA A 11 19.05 8.59 -41.67
N LEU A 12 17.81 9.06 -41.63
CA LEU A 12 17.27 9.67 -40.41
C LEU A 12 17.10 8.55 -39.38
N SER A 13 18.02 8.46 -38.47
CA SER A 13 17.81 7.73 -37.25
C SER A 13 16.80 8.51 -36.40
N ALA A 14 15.56 8.14 -36.53
CA ALA A 14 14.54 8.58 -35.55
C ALA A 14 14.85 7.90 -34.22
N CYS A 15 15.54 8.60 -33.34
CA CYS A 15 15.54 8.25 -31.93
C CYS A 15 14.14 8.42 -31.41
N VAL A 16 13.38 7.33 -31.37
CA VAL A 16 12.16 7.28 -30.61
C VAL A 16 12.59 7.19 -29.16
N VAL A 17 12.68 8.32 -28.52
CA VAL A 17 12.78 8.37 -27.07
C VAL A 17 11.38 8.14 -26.55
N SER A 18 11.03 6.89 -26.34
CA SER A 18 9.87 6.52 -25.53
C SER A 18 10.29 6.58 -24.08
N ALA A 19 10.55 7.78 -23.59
CA ALA A 19 10.68 8.01 -22.17
C ALA A 19 9.39 8.61 -21.66
N ASP A 20 8.32 7.87 -21.76
CA ASP A 20 7.16 8.09 -20.94
C ASP A 20 7.08 6.99 -19.89
N ASP A 21 8.12 6.89 -19.11
CA ASP A 21 8.03 6.39 -17.77
C ASP A 21 7.53 7.51 -16.84
N THR A 22 6.53 8.21 -17.25
CA THR A 22 5.54 8.67 -16.32
C THR A 22 4.68 7.45 -16.03
N ALA A 23 5.27 6.45 -15.40
CA ALA A 23 4.52 5.60 -14.53
C ALA A 23 3.85 6.58 -13.59
N LEU A 24 2.60 6.90 -13.87
CA LEU A 24 1.69 7.44 -12.89
C LEU A 24 1.84 6.50 -11.72
N SER A 25 2.61 6.92 -10.74
CA SER A 25 2.59 6.25 -9.46
C SER A 25 1.12 6.17 -9.14
N PRO A 26 0.53 4.97 -9.10
CA PRO A 26 -0.89 4.87 -8.79
C PRO A 26 -1.06 5.72 -7.54
N ASP A 27 -1.99 6.66 -7.59
CA ASP A 27 -2.22 7.57 -6.49
C ASP A 27 -2.29 6.71 -5.22
N SER A 28 -1.23 6.75 -4.42
CA SER A 28 -1.09 5.84 -3.29
C SER A 28 -2.23 5.98 -2.30
N SER A 29 -2.90 7.14 -2.32
CA SER A 29 -4.09 7.36 -1.51
C SER A 29 -5.29 6.49 -1.96
N LYS A 30 -5.34 6.11 -3.24
CA LYS A 30 -6.37 5.20 -3.76
C LYS A 30 -6.14 3.73 -3.39
N MET A 31 -4.96 3.42 -2.86
CA MET A 31 -4.61 2.08 -2.41
C MET A 31 -4.78 1.92 -0.89
N ASP A 32 -5.21 2.96 -0.20
CA ASP A 32 -5.41 2.92 1.24
C ASP A 32 -6.67 2.15 1.59
N TRP A 33 -6.49 1.22 2.50
CA TRP A 33 -7.56 0.50 3.18
C TRP A 33 -7.93 1.26 4.45
N ASN A 34 -9.20 1.58 4.61
CA ASN A 34 -9.71 2.31 5.77
C ASN A 34 -10.31 1.33 6.78
N LEU A 35 -9.86 1.40 8.01
CA LEU A 35 -10.42 0.58 9.10
C LEU A 35 -11.87 0.94 9.36
N THR A 36 -12.75 -0.07 9.32
CA THR A 36 -14.19 0.10 9.59
C THR A 36 -14.64 -0.57 10.87
N GLU A 37 -14.05 -1.72 11.19
CA GLU A 37 -14.44 -2.50 12.38
C GLU A 37 -13.25 -3.19 13.03
N VAL A 38 -13.31 -3.29 14.35
CA VAL A 38 -12.44 -4.14 15.18
C VAL A 38 -13.35 -5.02 16.01
N ASP A 39 -13.21 -6.34 15.85
CA ASP A 39 -14.02 -7.36 16.55
C ASP A 39 -15.54 -7.09 16.43
N GLY A 40 -15.96 -6.70 15.22
CA GLY A 40 -17.37 -6.43 14.90
C GLY A 40 -17.91 -5.09 15.38
N LYS A 41 -17.07 -4.22 15.92
CA LYS A 41 -17.45 -2.89 16.41
C LYS A 41 -16.68 -1.79 15.71
N ARG A 42 -17.35 -0.70 15.40
CA ARG A 42 -16.71 0.51 14.89
C ARG A 42 -15.93 1.20 16.02
N PRO A 43 -14.61 1.37 15.89
CA PRO A 43 -13.84 2.13 16.85
C PRO A 43 -14.17 3.62 16.76
N ASP A 44 -13.92 4.36 17.84
CA ASP A 44 -14.02 5.82 17.90
C ASP A 44 -12.76 6.54 17.39
N TRP A 45 -11.83 5.79 16.86
CA TRP A 45 -10.59 6.25 16.24
C TRP A 45 -10.48 5.66 14.83
N SER A 46 -9.64 6.26 14.01
CA SER A 46 -9.41 5.83 12.63
C SER A 46 -8.01 5.29 12.42
N ALA A 47 -7.87 4.37 11.47
CA ALA A 47 -6.59 3.89 11.00
C ALA A 47 -6.68 3.49 9.52
N THR A 48 -5.56 3.57 8.83
CA THR A 48 -5.42 3.10 7.46
C THR A 48 -4.27 2.15 7.32
N LEU A 49 -4.28 1.36 6.26
CA LEU A 49 -3.11 0.61 5.82
C LEU A 49 -3.03 0.61 4.30
N ASN A 50 -1.83 0.54 3.79
CA ASN A 50 -1.53 0.49 2.38
C ASN A 50 -0.62 -0.71 2.10
N LEU A 51 -1.01 -1.53 1.14
CA LEU A 51 -0.33 -2.76 0.73
C LEU A 51 0.23 -2.66 -0.69
N GLY A 52 0.32 -1.46 -1.25
CA GLY A 52 0.75 -1.23 -2.62
C GLY A 52 2.25 -1.51 -2.86
N GLU A 53 3.05 -1.53 -1.81
CA GLU A 53 4.48 -1.84 -1.89
C GLU A 53 4.72 -3.28 -1.41
N PRO A 54 5.25 -4.17 -2.28
CA PRO A 54 5.54 -5.55 -1.90
C PRO A 54 6.50 -5.63 -0.72
N GLY A 55 6.20 -6.50 0.24
CA GLY A 55 7.04 -6.73 1.40
C GLY A 55 6.97 -5.65 2.48
N ARG A 56 6.05 -4.70 2.35
CA ARG A 56 5.94 -3.57 3.26
C ARG A 56 4.48 -3.21 3.55
N ILE A 57 4.21 -2.81 4.78
CA ILE A 57 2.98 -2.17 5.19
C ILE A 57 3.28 -0.75 5.62
N VAL A 58 2.47 0.19 5.20
CA VAL A 58 2.51 1.59 5.63
C VAL A 58 1.09 2.07 5.92
N GLY A 59 0.94 3.06 6.73
CA GLY A 59 -0.37 3.64 6.99
C GLY A 59 -0.36 4.73 8.04
N GLN A 60 -1.56 5.14 8.38
CA GLN A 60 -1.85 6.08 9.45
C GLN A 60 -2.54 5.32 10.58
N ALA A 61 -1.88 5.23 11.71
CA ALA A 61 -2.47 4.77 12.96
C ALA A 61 -3.33 5.87 13.59
N PRO A 62 -4.05 5.62 14.67
CA PRO A 62 -4.91 6.64 15.29
C PRO A 62 -4.23 7.97 15.61
N CYS A 63 -2.93 7.95 15.84
CA CYS A 63 -2.14 9.14 16.12
C CYS A 63 -0.99 9.32 15.14
N ASN A 64 -0.21 8.29 14.93
CA ASN A 64 1.08 8.35 14.24
C ASN A 64 1.05 7.62 12.89
N ARG A 65 1.92 8.04 11.98
CA ARG A 65 2.22 7.27 10.79
C ARG A 65 3.09 6.08 11.16
N TYR A 66 2.89 4.96 10.48
CA TYR A 66 3.65 3.75 10.74
C TYR A 66 4.06 3.04 9.44
N PHE A 67 5.08 2.23 9.54
CA PHE A 67 5.52 1.33 8.48
C PHE A 67 6.28 0.15 9.07
N GLY A 68 6.40 -0.90 8.30
CA GLY A 68 7.18 -2.06 8.67
C GLY A 68 7.21 -3.14 7.61
N PRO A 69 7.96 -4.21 7.84
CA PRO A 69 8.01 -5.33 6.92
C PRO A 69 6.71 -6.14 6.97
N LEU A 70 6.30 -6.65 5.83
CA LEU A 70 5.14 -7.50 5.66
C LEU A 70 5.51 -8.75 4.88
N SER A 71 5.22 -9.92 5.43
CA SER A 71 5.32 -11.20 4.75
C SER A 71 3.93 -11.68 4.36
N ARG A 72 3.74 -12.02 3.09
CA ARG A 72 2.50 -12.57 2.57
C ARG A 72 2.80 -13.82 1.74
N ASP A 73 1.97 -14.84 1.93
CA ASP A 73 1.98 -16.06 1.13
C ASP A 73 0.56 -16.64 1.12
N GLY A 74 -0.13 -16.56 -0.05
CA GLY A 74 -1.53 -16.88 -0.12
C GLY A 74 -2.34 -15.99 0.82
N ASP A 75 -3.08 -16.57 1.75
CA ASP A 75 -3.81 -15.85 2.80
C ASP A 75 -3.00 -15.61 4.07
N SER A 76 -1.77 -16.12 4.15
CA SER A 76 -0.85 -15.82 5.24
C SER A 76 -0.44 -14.34 5.22
N PHE A 77 -0.49 -13.71 6.38
CA PHE A 77 -0.21 -12.29 6.56
C PHE A 77 0.51 -12.08 7.88
N LYS A 78 1.74 -11.61 7.80
CA LYS A 78 2.54 -11.38 9.01
C LYS A 78 3.27 -10.05 8.94
N VAL A 79 3.00 -9.21 9.91
CA VAL A 79 3.67 -7.93 10.09
C VAL A 79 4.87 -8.11 11.00
N GLY A 80 6.02 -7.61 10.57
CA GLY A 80 7.23 -7.57 11.39
C GLY A 80 7.25 -6.36 12.34
N ALA A 81 8.43 -5.98 12.79
CA ALA A 81 8.59 -4.85 13.69
C ALA A 81 8.12 -3.54 13.04
N LEU A 82 7.15 -2.88 13.65
CA LEU A 82 6.59 -1.62 13.20
C LEU A 82 7.39 -0.44 13.76
N ALA A 83 7.70 0.51 12.89
CA ALA A 83 8.19 1.83 13.26
C ALA A 83 7.05 2.84 13.13
N ALA A 84 6.98 3.80 14.03
CA ALA A 84 5.98 4.85 14.02
C ALA A 84 6.59 6.18 14.43
N THR A 85 5.99 7.28 13.98
CA THR A 85 6.29 8.61 14.52
C THR A 85 5.85 8.69 15.99
N GLU A 86 6.35 9.66 16.73
CA GLU A 86 6.11 9.78 18.17
C GLU A 86 5.39 11.10 18.49
N MET A 87 4.21 11.28 17.94
CA MET A 87 3.35 12.40 18.28
C MET A 87 2.43 12.02 19.46
N ALA A 88 2.17 12.95 20.35
CA ALA A 88 1.17 12.80 21.40
C ALA A 88 -0.19 13.32 20.91
N CYS A 89 -1.24 12.53 21.04
CA CYS A 89 -2.60 12.93 20.71
C CYS A 89 -3.62 12.21 21.60
N ALA A 90 -4.90 12.59 21.49
CA ALA A 90 -5.98 12.07 22.32
C ALA A 90 -6.23 10.55 22.16
N HIS A 91 -5.82 9.96 21.03
CA HIS A 91 -6.11 8.56 20.70
C HIS A 91 -4.91 7.61 20.86
N LEU A 92 -3.95 7.93 21.69
CA LEU A 92 -2.77 7.06 21.93
C LEU A 92 -3.13 5.65 22.39
N GLN A 93 -4.19 5.50 23.21
CA GLN A 93 -4.66 4.17 23.64
C GLN A 93 -5.20 3.36 22.45
N GLY A 94 -5.96 4.00 21.57
CA GLY A 94 -6.43 3.38 20.33
C GLY A 94 -5.28 2.93 19.44
N GLU A 95 -4.21 3.72 19.35
CA GLU A 95 -3.01 3.38 18.59
C GLU A 95 -2.31 2.16 19.18
N GLY A 96 -2.11 2.09 20.47
CA GLY A 96 -1.54 0.92 21.13
C GLY A 96 -2.37 -0.34 20.89
N THR A 97 -3.67 -0.24 20.94
CA THR A 97 -4.61 -1.32 20.61
C THR A 97 -4.47 -1.74 19.12
N PHE A 98 -4.45 -0.77 18.23
CA PHE A 98 -4.29 -1.02 16.79
C PHE A 98 -3.00 -1.77 16.48
N PHE A 99 -1.87 -1.32 16.98
CA PHE A 99 -0.59 -1.98 16.75
C PHE A 99 -0.51 -3.37 17.39
N ALA A 100 -1.07 -3.54 18.58
CA ALA A 100 -1.10 -4.85 19.25
C ALA A 100 -1.89 -5.87 18.42
N ILE A 101 -3.06 -5.51 17.92
CA ILE A 101 -3.88 -6.38 17.08
C ILE A 101 -3.18 -6.65 15.75
N LEU A 102 -2.70 -5.60 15.08
CA LEU A 102 -2.03 -5.72 13.77
C LEU A 102 -0.81 -6.64 13.83
N SER A 103 -0.03 -6.55 14.89
CA SER A 103 1.15 -7.41 15.10
C SER A 103 0.80 -8.88 15.37
N GLY A 104 -0.43 -9.18 15.77
CA GLY A 104 -0.91 -10.54 16.01
C GLY A 104 -1.66 -11.17 14.83
N ILE A 105 -1.88 -10.42 13.74
CA ILE A 105 -2.56 -10.92 12.55
C ILE A 105 -1.74 -12.02 11.87
N THR A 106 -2.43 -13.07 11.45
CA THR A 106 -1.82 -14.23 10.76
C THR A 106 -2.45 -14.51 9.41
N LYS A 107 -3.63 -13.95 9.13
CA LYS A 107 -4.41 -14.25 7.92
C LYS A 107 -5.04 -12.99 7.35
N ALA A 108 -5.03 -12.88 6.04
CA ALA A 108 -5.74 -11.85 5.28
C ALA A 108 -6.64 -12.48 4.23
N VAL A 109 -7.89 -11.99 4.14
CA VAL A 109 -8.80 -12.28 3.04
C VAL A 109 -9.10 -10.96 2.35
N GLU A 110 -8.78 -10.89 1.07
CA GLU A 110 -8.95 -9.70 0.24
C GLU A 110 -9.99 -9.97 -0.83
N GLN A 111 -10.99 -9.12 -0.87
CA GLN A 111 -12.07 -9.10 -1.86
C GLN A 111 -12.18 -7.69 -2.44
N PRO A 112 -12.86 -7.49 -3.58
CA PRO A 112 -13.08 -6.14 -4.09
C PRO A 112 -13.72 -5.25 -3.02
N GLY A 113 -13.00 -4.19 -2.63
CA GLY A 113 -13.45 -3.21 -1.64
C GLY A 113 -13.44 -3.67 -0.17
N LEU A 114 -13.01 -4.89 0.14
CA LEU A 114 -13.03 -5.43 1.50
C LEU A 114 -11.73 -6.19 1.81
N LEU A 115 -11.11 -5.87 2.92
CA LEU A 115 -9.98 -6.60 3.48
C LEU A 115 -10.31 -7.03 4.91
N ILE A 116 -10.17 -8.31 5.20
CA ILE A 116 -10.38 -8.86 6.54
C ILE A 116 -9.06 -9.42 7.03
N LEU A 117 -8.58 -8.92 8.15
CA LEU A 117 -7.38 -9.39 8.83
C LEU A 117 -7.78 -10.12 10.12
N THR A 118 -7.28 -11.32 10.30
CA THR A 118 -7.57 -12.14 11.50
C THR A 118 -6.29 -12.70 12.11
N GLY A 119 -6.26 -12.83 13.40
CA GLY A 119 -5.17 -13.45 14.16
C GLY A 119 -5.19 -13.00 15.62
N GLY A 120 -4.55 -13.77 16.48
CA GLY A 120 -4.46 -13.46 17.90
C GLY A 120 -5.82 -13.34 18.62
N GLY A 121 -6.88 -13.93 18.08
CA GLY A 121 -8.24 -13.82 18.62
C GLY A 121 -8.97 -12.54 18.23
N HIS A 122 -8.44 -11.77 17.27
CA HIS A 122 -9.01 -10.52 16.79
C HIS A 122 -9.32 -10.55 15.31
N GLU A 123 -10.27 -9.70 14.91
CA GLU A 123 -10.60 -9.44 13.51
C GLU A 123 -10.64 -7.93 13.28
N MET A 124 -9.98 -7.49 12.21
CA MET A 124 -10.11 -6.12 11.70
C MET A 124 -10.67 -6.15 10.28
N ARG A 125 -11.61 -5.27 10.00
CA ARG A 125 -12.18 -5.05 8.67
C ARG A 125 -11.83 -3.69 8.15
N PHE A 126 -11.45 -3.69 6.89
CA PHE A 126 -11.09 -2.48 6.16
C PHE A 126 -11.89 -2.40 4.88
N ASP A 127 -12.25 -1.21 4.47
CA ASP A 127 -12.83 -0.95 3.17
C ASP A 127 -11.92 -0.10 2.28
N GLN A 128 -12.20 -0.16 0.99
CA GLN A 128 -11.53 0.64 -0.03
C GLN A 128 -12.58 1.09 -1.03
N PRO A 129 -12.53 2.35 -1.49
CA PRO A 129 -13.44 2.80 -2.54
C PRO A 129 -13.31 1.93 -3.78
N ILE A 130 -14.43 1.35 -4.22
CA ILE A 130 -14.51 0.61 -5.47
C ILE A 130 -14.80 1.65 -6.57
N ASN A 131 -13.85 1.84 -7.50
CA ASN A 131 -14.04 2.68 -8.68
C ASN A 131 -14.65 1.86 -9.82
#